data_32b1091d6dbf72b216cefe166f19ed44
#
_entry.id   32b1091d6dbf72b216cefe166f19ed44
#
_cell.length_a   1.000
_cell.length_b   1.000
_cell.length_c   1.000
_cell.angle_alpha   90.00
_cell.angle_beta   90.00
_cell.angle_gamma   90.00
#
_symmetry.space_group_name_H-M   'P 1'
#
loop_
_entity.id
_entity.type
_entity.pdbx_description
1 polymer ?
#
loop_
_entity_poly.entity_id
_entity_poly.type
_entity_poly.pdbx_seq_one_letter_code
_entity_poly.pdbx_strand_id
1 'polypeptide(L)'
;MFELTGQLSYTVPSMLAILTAKWVADAISSEGVYDLAQSLLSHPFLDPDTALSIVRRHKACVEVLIPPQRTMSDITVHVPTSNKVALTMLKEKLDSLRERGLMDAGLVLVQKNGGGVEVLQGYISQSELDFGLTKLVPGVLVSTQEEDVQVRLLGQEIDEPASPMSLEMDLTPFVDRTPLSICAKAPLEYAVEMFSKLGLRYLMVTKEGTGQLVGVIIKKRLVGYLEHLREHGEGD
;
A
#
# COMPACT_ATOMS: atom_id res chain seq x y z
N MET A 1 11.85 35.67 -2.48
CA MET A 1 12.68 36.87 -2.18
C MET A 1 12.09 38.14 -2.79
N PHE A 2 11.73 38.12 -4.03
CA PHE A 2 11.15 39.25 -4.75
C PHE A 2 9.92 39.87 -4.07
N GLU A 3 8.97 39.03 -3.69
CA GLU A 3 7.73 39.45 -3.00
C GLU A 3 7.96 40.00 -1.59
N LEU A 4 9.05 39.58 -0.94
CA LEU A 4 9.37 40.01 0.42
C LEU A 4 10.17 41.32 0.47
N THR A 5 10.98 41.63 -0.54
CA THR A 5 11.86 42.82 -0.54
C THR A 5 11.32 43.97 -1.40
N GLY A 6 10.43 43.71 -2.33
CA GLY A 6 9.86 44.71 -3.25
C GLY A 6 10.88 45.42 -4.16
N GLN A 7 12.14 44.97 -4.15
CA GLN A 7 13.22 45.60 -4.90
C GLN A 7 13.66 44.77 -6.11
N LEU A 8 13.43 45.32 -7.30
CA LEU A 8 13.84 44.75 -8.59
C LEU A 8 15.36 44.77 -8.81
N SER A 9 16.10 45.69 -8.14
CA SER A 9 17.55 45.85 -8.33
C SER A 9 18.40 44.64 -7.90
N TYR A 10 17.87 43.80 -7.00
CA TYR A 10 18.57 42.59 -6.53
C TYR A 10 18.32 41.36 -7.38
N THR A 11 17.49 41.41 -8.41
CA THR A 11 17.12 40.27 -9.23
C THR A 11 18.31 39.66 -9.95
N VAL A 12 19.08 40.49 -10.65
CA VAL A 12 20.24 40.03 -11.42
C VAL A 12 21.37 39.51 -10.51
N PRO A 13 21.77 40.20 -9.43
CA PRO A 13 22.76 39.68 -8.47
C PRO A 13 22.30 38.34 -7.83
N SER A 14 21.03 38.24 -7.46
CA SER A 14 20.46 36.99 -6.87
C SER A 14 20.49 35.83 -7.85
N MET A 15 20.14 36.05 -9.13
CA MET A 15 20.23 35.04 -10.18
C MET A 15 21.67 34.55 -10.37
N LEU A 16 22.65 35.44 -10.43
CA LEU A 16 24.05 35.06 -10.52
C LEU A 16 24.51 34.28 -9.31
N ALA A 17 24.13 34.69 -8.11
CA ALA A 17 24.48 34.00 -6.88
C ALA A 17 23.91 32.57 -6.85
N ILE A 18 22.63 32.39 -7.26
CA ILE A 18 21.99 31.09 -7.32
C ILE A 18 22.65 30.18 -8.38
N LEU A 19 22.93 30.71 -9.56
CA LEU A 19 23.61 29.97 -10.64
C LEU A 19 25.00 29.51 -10.22
N THR A 20 25.80 30.42 -9.61
CA THR A 20 27.14 30.06 -9.14
C THR A 20 27.10 29.06 -8.00
N ALA A 21 26.17 29.22 -7.05
CA ALA A 21 26.00 28.29 -5.94
C ALA A 21 25.60 26.91 -6.45
N LYS A 22 24.65 26.84 -7.42
CA LYS A 22 24.26 25.58 -8.05
C LYS A 22 25.42 24.92 -8.78
N TRP A 23 26.19 25.68 -9.55
CA TRP A 23 27.35 25.17 -10.29
C TRP A 23 28.39 24.54 -9.37
N VAL A 24 28.69 25.23 -8.26
CA VAL A 24 29.59 24.69 -7.24
C VAL A 24 29.04 23.46 -6.55
N ALA A 25 27.77 23.46 -6.22
CA ALA A 25 27.11 22.28 -5.63
C ALA A 25 27.13 21.06 -6.58
N ASP A 26 26.80 21.27 -7.84
CA ASP A 26 26.80 20.19 -8.86
C ASP A 26 28.22 19.65 -9.14
N ALA A 27 29.26 20.48 -8.96
CA ALA A 27 30.64 20.03 -9.07
C ALA A 27 31.11 19.16 -7.88
N ILE A 28 30.47 19.30 -6.70
CA ILE A 28 30.77 18.51 -5.49
C ILE A 28 29.91 17.23 -5.48
N SER A 29 28.61 17.36 -5.73
CA SER A 29 27.66 16.26 -5.79
C SER A 29 26.54 16.61 -6.77
N SER A 30 26.31 15.72 -7.75
CA SER A 30 25.19 15.84 -8.67
C SER A 30 23.84 15.48 -8.03
N GLU A 31 23.88 14.80 -6.88
CA GLU A 31 22.68 14.38 -6.17
C GLU A 31 22.21 15.47 -5.21
N GLY A 32 20.92 15.72 -5.21
CA GLY A 32 20.27 16.65 -4.28
C GLY A 32 20.28 16.12 -2.84
N VAL A 33 20.15 17.03 -1.88
CA VAL A 33 20.09 16.67 -0.44
C VAL A 33 18.94 15.68 -0.16
N TYR A 34 17.83 15.81 -0.86
CA TYR A 34 16.68 14.88 -0.71
C TYR A 34 16.98 13.51 -1.30
N ASP A 35 17.69 13.43 -2.43
CA ASP A 35 18.08 12.18 -3.07
C ASP A 35 19.08 11.42 -2.20
N LEU A 36 20.05 12.12 -1.63
CA LEU A 36 20.99 11.58 -0.64
C LEU A 36 20.25 11.07 0.62
N ALA A 37 19.29 11.83 1.13
CA ALA A 37 18.49 11.41 2.28
C ALA A 37 17.66 10.16 1.97
N GLN A 38 17.07 10.05 0.78
CA GLN A 38 16.33 8.88 0.34
C GLN A 38 17.23 7.65 0.20
N SER A 39 18.42 7.80 -0.37
CA SER A 39 19.38 6.70 -0.50
C SER A 39 19.84 6.17 0.87
N LEU A 40 20.13 7.08 1.81
CA LEU A 40 20.50 6.72 3.19
C LEU A 40 19.38 6.04 3.96
N LEU A 41 18.14 6.52 3.79
CA LEU A 41 16.97 5.94 4.46
C LEU A 41 16.44 4.68 3.76
N SER A 42 17.01 4.31 2.61
CA SER A 42 16.58 3.17 1.79
C SER A 42 15.08 3.18 1.48
N HIS A 43 14.50 4.37 1.32
CA HIS A 43 13.10 4.48 0.93
C HIS A 43 12.92 4.11 -0.55
N PRO A 44 11.90 3.31 -0.89
CA PRO A 44 11.62 2.92 -2.27
C PRO A 44 11.18 4.15 -3.08
N PHE A 45 12.13 4.73 -3.81
CA PHE A 45 11.85 5.83 -4.73
C PHE A 45 11.53 5.28 -6.12
N LEU A 46 10.48 5.77 -6.70
CA LEU A 46 10.06 5.42 -8.06
C LEU A 46 10.17 6.67 -8.92
N ASP A 47 11.22 6.73 -9.75
CA ASP A 47 11.32 7.71 -10.83
C ASP A 47 10.42 7.29 -12.01
N PRO A 48 9.37 8.07 -12.32
CA PRO A 48 8.38 7.68 -13.32
C PRO A 48 8.96 7.50 -14.72
N ASP A 49 9.85 8.40 -15.13
CA ASP A 49 10.37 8.45 -16.51
C ASP A 49 11.31 7.28 -16.78
N THR A 50 12.23 7.03 -15.84
CA THR A 50 13.13 5.87 -15.90
C THR A 50 12.36 4.56 -15.82
N ALA A 51 11.41 4.44 -14.89
CA ALA A 51 10.60 3.25 -14.73
C ALA A 51 9.79 2.92 -15.99
N LEU A 52 9.12 3.90 -16.59
CA LEU A 52 8.35 3.72 -17.81
C LEU A 52 9.24 3.31 -18.99
N SER A 53 10.44 3.88 -19.10
CA SER A 53 11.39 3.52 -20.17
C SER A 53 11.82 2.05 -20.09
N ILE A 54 12.09 1.56 -18.86
CA ILE A 54 12.45 0.16 -18.59
C ILE A 54 11.29 -0.77 -18.94
N VAL A 55 10.10 -0.49 -18.44
CA VAL A 55 8.92 -1.36 -18.62
C VAL A 55 8.50 -1.44 -20.09
N ARG A 56 8.55 -0.35 -20.82
CA ARG A 56 8.24 -0.32 -22.28
C ARG A 56 9.17 -1.20 -23.09
N ARG A 57 10.42 -1.30 -22.68
CA ARG A 57 11.40 -2.17 -23.34
C ARG A 57 11.07 -3.65 -23.12
N HIS A 58 10.65 -4.02 -21.91
CA HIS A 58 10.42 -5.42 -21.54
C HIS A 58 9.00 -5.94 -21.79
N LYS A 59 8.02 -5.06 -22.09
CA LYS A 59 6.61 -5.41 -22.38
C LYS A 59 6.00 -6.40 -21.37
N ALA A 60 6.31 -6.24 -20.07
CA ALA A 60 5.82 -7.10 -19.02
C ALA A 60 4.36 -6.78 -18.66
N CYS A 61 3.62 -7.80 -18.19
CA CYS A 61 2.30 -7.64 -17.59
C CYS A 61 2.39 -7.52 -16.07
N VAL A 62 1.35 -6.99 -15.47
CA VAL A 62 1.21 -6.83 -14.01
C VAL A 62 1.36 -8.15 -13.25
N GLU A 63 0.98 -9.26 -13.86
CA GLU A 63 1.04 -10.61 -13.28
C GLU A 63 2.43 -11.00 -12.74
N VAL A 64 3.50 -10.51 -13.34
CA VAL A 64 4.90 -10.79 -12.93
C VAL A 64 5.19 -10.28 -11.50
N LEU A 65 4.47 -9.26 -11.06
CA LEU A 65 4.64 -8.66 -9.73
C LEU A 65 3.84 -9.35 -8.63
N ILE A 66 3.01 -10.33 -8.94
CA ILE A 66 2.19 -11.02 -7.96
C ILE A 66 3.08 -11.79 -6.97
N PRO A 67 2.87 -11.63 -5.66
CA PRO A 67 3.62 -12.37 -4.67
C PRO A 67 3.34 -13.89 -4.73
N PRO A 68 4.24 -14.72 -4.19
CA PRO A 68 4.00 -16.14 -4.05
C PRO A 68 2.72 -16.43 -3.24
N GLN A 69 2.06 -17.54 -3.53
CA GLN A 69 0.82 -17.96 -2.87
C GLN A 69 0.92 -17.98 -1.34
N ARG A 70 2.08 -18.35 -0.80
CA ARG A 70 2.33 -18.34 0.65
C ARG A 70 2.19 -16.94 1.24
N THR A 71 2.79 -15.94 0.60
CA THR A 71 2.67 -14.53 1.03
C THR A 71 1.23 -14.04 0.89
N MET A 72 0.55 -14.43 -0.18
CA MET A 72 -0.86 -14.08 -0.38
C MET A 72 -1.75 -14.67 0.72
N SER A 73 -1.52 -15.92 1.15
CA SER A 73 -2.30 -16.53 2.23
C SER A 73 -2.12 -15.81 3.57
N ASP A 74 -0.93 -15.23 3.82
CA ASP A 74 -0.67 -14.51 5.07
C ASP A 74 -1.39 -13.17 5.12
N ILE A 75 -1.43 -12.44 3.99
CA ILE A 75 -2.05 -11.11 3.89
C ILE A 75 -3.55 -11.15 3.61
N THR A 76 -4.10 -12.32 3.29
CA THR A 76 -5.52 -12.48 2.95
C THR A 76 -6.32 -12.94 4.17
N VAL A 77 -7.45 -12.27 4.41
CA VAL A 77 -8.44 -12.64 5.43
C VAL A 77 -9.73 -13.04 4.74
N HIS A 78 -10.15 -14.27 4.98
CA HIS A 78 -11.44 -14.77 4.49
C HIS A 78 -12.54 -14.33 5.45
N VAL A 79 -13.37 -13.40 5.02
CA VAL A 79 -14.50 -12.91 5.79
C VAL A 79 -15.72 -13.79 5.47
N PRO A 80 -16.33 -14.43 6.48
CA PRO A 80 -17.54 -15.19 6.27
C PRO A 80 -18.72 -14.28 5.90
N THR A 81 -19.84 -14.87 5.47
CA THR A 81 -21.06 -14.13 5.13
C THR A 81 -21.66 -13.36 6.30
N SER A 82 -21.31 -13.74 7.54
CA SER A 82 -21.66 -12.97 8.75
C SER A 82 -20.95 -11.64 8.89
N ASN A 83 -19.96 -11.35 8.02
CA ASN A 83 -19.12 -10.15 8.06
C ASN A 83 -18.28 -9.98 9.35
N LYS A 84 -18.21 -11.01 10.18
CA LYS A 84 -17.56 -11.01 11.47
C LYS A 84 -16.41 -12.03 11.50
N VAL A 85 -15.33 -11.66 12.17
CA VAL A 85 -14.13 -12.48 12.32
C VAL A 85 -13.71 -12.45 13.79
N ALA A 86 -13.12 -13.54 14.29
CA ALA A 86 -12.61 -13.59 15.66
C ALA A 86 -11.43 -12.61 15.82
N LEU A 87 -11.41 -11.90 16.96
CA LEU A 87 -10.33 -10.96 17.30
C LEU A 87 -8.96 -11.67 17.35
N THR A 88 -8.93 -12.88 17.91
CA THR A 88 -7.71 -13.71 18.01
C THR A 88 -7.07 -13.96 16.64
N MET A 89 -7.88 -14.30 15.65
CA MET A 89 -7.39 -14.54 14.28
C MET A 89 -6.78 -13.29 13.64
N LEU A 90 -7.35 -12.10 13.90
CA LEU A 90 -6.78 -10.85 13.39
C LEU A 90 -5.46 -10.50 14.07
N LYS A 91 -5.35 -10.75 15.39
CA LYS A 91 -4.10 -10.56 16.14
C LYS A 91 -3.00 -11.51 15.65
N GLU A 92 -3.31 -12.80 15.49
CA GLU A 92 -2.36 -13.79 14.96
C GLU A 92 -1.87 -13.42 13.55
N LYS A 93 -2.78 -12.94 12.68
CA LYS A 93 -2.41 -12.45 11.36
C LYS A 93 -1.48 -11.24 11.45
N LEU A 94 -1.79 -10.27 12.30
CA LEU A 94 -0.97 -9.08 12.51
C LEU A 94 0.43 -9.44 13.02
N ASP A 95 0.53 -10.34 13.98
CA ASP A 95 1.82 -10.82 14.51
C ASP A 95 2.62 -11.58 13.46
N SER A 96 1.98 -12.42 12.66
CA SER A 96 2.61 -13.10 11.52
C SER A 96 3.16 -12.11 10.49
N LEU A 97 2.45 -11.01 10.21
CA LEU A 97 2.96 -9.95 9.31
C LEU A 97 4.18 -9.24 9.90
N ARG A 98 4.18 -9.00 11.21
CA ARG A 98 5.31 -8.39 11.92
C ARG A 98 6.55 -9.29 11.89
N GLU A 99 6.40 -10.57 12.22
CA GLU A 99 7.49 -11.54 12.22
C GLU A 99 8.14 -11.70 10.84
N ARG A 100 7.36 -11.62 9.78
CA ARG A 100 7.84 -11.74 8.40
C ARG A 100 8.34 -10.44 7.78
N GLY A 101 8.25 -9.33 8.50
CA GLY A 101 8.63 -8.02 7.97
C GLY A 101 7.73 -7.52 6.83
N LEU A 102 6.49 -8.03 6.74
CA LEU A 102 5.49 -7.65 5.74
C LEU A 102 4.64 -6.46 6.21
N MET A 103 5.24 -5.55 6.96
CA MET A 103 4.58 -4.42 7.62
C MET A 103 3.83 -3.50 6.64
N ASP A 104 4.29 -3.42 5.41
CA ASP A 104 3.68 -2.54 4.39
C ASP A 104 2.52 -3.19 3.63
N ALA A 105 2.27 -4.47 3.83
CA ALA A 105 1.30 -5.21 3.01
C ALA A 105 -0.16 -5.04 3.46
N GLY A 106 -0.42 -4.82 4.76
CA GLY A 106 -1.77 -4.81 5.33
C GLY A 106 -2.52 -6.14 5.17
N LEU A 107 -3.84 -6.11 5.38
CA LEU A 107 -4.72 -7.26 5.22
C LEU A 107 -5.76 -7.01 4.13
N VAL A 108 -5.88 -7.96 3.22
CA VAL A 108 -6.86 -7.95 2.13
C VAL A 108 -8.07 -8.78 2.53
N LEU A 109 -9.24 -8.20 2.46
CA LEU A 109 -10.49 -8.84 2.84
C LEU A 109 -11.13 -9.47 1.59
N VAL A 110 -11.34 -10.76 1.63
CA VAL A 110 -12.02 -11.51 0.57
C VAL A 110 -13.23 -12.24 1.12
N GLN A 111 -14.26 -12.37 0.30
CA GLN A 111 -15.44 -13.14 0.62
C GLN A 111 -15.74 -14.14 -0.50
N LYS A 112 -16.17 -15.35 -0.16
CA LYS A 112 -16.57 -16.34 -1.15
C LYS A 112 -17.96 -16.01 -1.67
N ASN A 113 -18.06 -15.85 -2.97
CA ASN A 113 -19.33 -15.71 -3.65
C ASN A 113 -20.04 -17.08 -3.74
N GLY A 114 -21.34 -17.11 -4.02
CA GLY A 114 -22.12 -18.35 -4.14
C GLY A 114 -21.54 -19.41 -5.10
N GLY A 115 -20.62 -19.02 -5.99
CA GLY A 115 -19.85 -19.90 -6.86
C GLY A 115 -18.48 -20.36 -6.31
N GLY A 116 -18.15 -20.09 -5.05
CA GLY A 116 -16.86 -20.46 -4.44
C GLY A 116 -15.68 -19.58 -4.85
N VAL A 117 -15.92 -18.52 -5.64
CA VAL A 117 -14.89 -17.58 -6.08
C VAL A 117 -14.63 -16.55 -4.98
N GLU A 118 -13.37 -16.32 -4.67
CA GLU A 118 -12.92 -15.31 -3.70
C GLU A 118 -12.93 -13.93 -4.34
N VAL A 119 -13.87 -13.09 -3.95
CA VAL A 119 -14.03 -11.71 -4.45
C VAL A 119 -13.44 -10.73 -3.45
N LEU A 120 -12.70 -9.75 -3.96
CA LEU A 120 -12.17 -8.65 -3.18
C LEU A 120 -13.32 -7.83 -2.57
N GLN A 121 -13.29 -7.62 -1.26
CA GLN A 121 -14.31 -6.86 -0.51
C GLN A 121 -13.75 -5.61 0.12
N GLY A 122 -12.46 -5.58 0.40
CA GLY A 122 -11.82 -4.41 1.00
C GLY A 122 -10.37 -4.66 1.38
N TYR A 123 -9.79 -3.63 1.97
CA TYR A 123 -8.42 -3.63 2.47
C TYR A 123 -8.36 -2.84 3.78
N ILE A 124 -7.53 -3.30 4.69
CA ILE A 124 -7.20 -2.56 5.90
C ILE A 124 -5.68 -2.51 6.05
N SER A 125 -5.14 -1.32 6.23
CA SER A 125 -3.70 -1.17 6.47
C SER A 125 -3.34 -1.70 7.86
N GLN A 126 -2.09 -2.14 8.02
CA GLN A 126 -1.64 -2.62 9.32
C GLN A 126 -1.73 -1.54 10.41
N SER A 127 -1.41 -0.29 10.08
CA SER A 127 -1.47 0.83 11.02
C SER A 127 -2.91 1.13 11.48
N GLU A 128 -3.88 1.03 10.58
CA GLU A 128 -5.31 1.21 10.91
C GLU A 128 -5.83 0.06 11.74
N LEU A 129 -5.44 -1.17 11.41
CA LEU A 129 -5.78 -2.35 12.19
C LEU A 129 -5.20 -2.26 13.60
N ASP A 130 -3.90 -1.96 13.73
CA ASP A 130 -3.23 -1.82 15.03
C ASP A 130 -3.84 -0.69 15.87
N PHE A 131 -4.13 0.45 15.25
CA PHE A 131 -4.82 1.56 15.89
C PHE A 131 -6.22 1.16 16.37
N GLY A 132 -7.01 0.51 15.51
CA GLY A 132 -8.35 0.04 15.83
C GLY A 132 -8.33 -0.96 17.00
N LEU A 133 -7.45 -1.94 16.94
CA LEU A 133 -7.28 -2.92 18.01
C LEU A 133 -6.81 -2.27 19.32
N THR A 134 -5.87 -1.33 19.26
CA THR A 134 -5.35 -0.65 20.47
C THR A 134 -6.38 0.26 21.12
N LYS A 135 -7.21 0.95 20.33
CA LYS A 135 -8.19 1.91 20.85
C LYS A 135 -9.48 1.28 21.31
N LEU A 136 -9.94 0.23 20.63
CA LEU A 136 -11.25 -0.37 20.87
C LEU A 136 -11.17 -1.53 21.87
N VAL A 137 -10.10 -2.32 21.85
CA VAL A 137 -9.91 -3.47 22.74
C VAL A 137 -9.97 -3.11 24.23
N PRO A 138 -9.31 -2.03 24.75
CA PRO A 138 -9.37 -1.71 26.18
C PRO A 138 -10.78 -1.43 26.69
N GLY A 139 -11.68 -0.91 25.84
CA GLY A 139 -13.09 -0.68 26.20
C GLY A 139 -13.92 -1.96 26.30
N VAL A 140 -13.50 -3.00 25.62
CA VAL A 140 -14.21 -4.27 25.49
C VAL A 140 -13.72 -5.31 26.49
N LEU A 141 -12.42 -5.32 26.83
CA LEU A 141 -11.79 -6.34 27.68
C LEU A 141 -12.04 -6.17 29.20
N VAL A 142 -12.74 -5.12 29.63
CA VAL A 142 -13.00 -4.90 31.05
C VAL A 142 -13.84 -6.03 31.69
N SER A 143 -14.47 -6.88 30.86
CA SER A 143 -15.43 -7.90 31.36
C SER A 143 -15.39 -9.27 30.67
N THR A 144 -14.52 -9.53 29.69
CA THR A 144 -14.62 -10.78 28.89
C THR A 144 -13.27 -11.31 28.43
N GLN A 145 -13.18 -12.64 28.22
CA GLN A 145 -11.98 -13.26 27.59
C GLN A 145 -11.90 -12.87 26.12
N GLU A 146 -10.67 -12.64 25.62
CA GLU A 146 -10.41 -12.22 24.24
C GLU A 146 -10.98 -13.18 23.17
N GLU A 147 -11.19 -14.44 23.52
CA GLU A 147 -11.67 -15.49 22.63
C GLU A 147 -13.13 -15.30 22.19
N ASP A 148 -13.94 -14.56 22.96
CA ASP A 148 -15.37 -14.36 22.66
C ASP A 148 -15.66 -13.07 21.87
N VAL A 149 -14.63 -12.26 21.56
CA VAL A 149 -14.82 -10.98 20.87
C VAL A 149 -14.89 -11.20 19.36
N GLN A 150 -16.01 -10.78 18.79
CA GLN A 150 -16.20 -10.77 17.32
C GLN A 150 -15.91 -9.36 16.76
N VAL A 151 -15.17 -9.32 15.68
CA VAL A 151 -14.82 -8.08 14.97
C VAL A 151 -15.60 -8.02 13.66
N ARG A 152 -16.38 -6.96 13.49
CA ARG A 152 -17.07 -6.66 12.23
C ARG A 152 -16.10 -5.92 11.30
N LEU A 153 -15.89 -6.46 10.11
CA LEU A 153 -15.01 -5.87 9.08
C LEU A 153 -15.78 -5.34 7.88
N LEU A 154 -16.93 -5.93 7.58
CA LEU A 154 -17.76 -5.58 6.42
C LEU A 154 -19.20 -5.39 6.88
N GLY A 155 -19.94 -4.60 6.14
CA GLY A 155 -21.36 -4.35 6.40
C GLY A 155 -21.73 -2.91 6.12
N GLN A 156 -23.03 -2.65 6.00
CA GLN A 156 -23.56 -1.29 6.09
C GLN A 156 -23.80 -1.00 7.57
N GLU A 157 -23.72 0.27 7.96
CA GLU A 157 -24.33 0.77 9.20
C GLU A 157 -25.86 0.58 9.10
N ILE A 158 -26.31 -0.65 9.23
CA ILE A 158 -27.71 -0.91 9.54
C ILE A 158 -27.74 -0.86 11.05
N ASP A 159 -28.55 0.04 11.59
CA ASP A 159 -28.95 0.09 13.00
C ASP A 159 -29.69 -1.21 13.41
N GLU A 160 -29.02 -2.34 13.34
CA GLU A 160 -29.47 -3.49 14.10
C GLU A 160 -28.99 -3.28 15.53
N PRO A 161 -29.91 -3.16 16.49
CA PRO A 161 -29.54 -3.02 17.89
C PRO A 161 -28.65 -4.20 18.24
N ALA A 162 -27.40 -3.88 18.61
CA ALA A 162 -26.43 -4.87 19.09
C ALA A 162 -27.11 -5.73 20.14
N SER A 163 -27.12 -7.03 19.92
CA SER A 163 -27.64 -7.95 20.94
C SER A 163 -26.85 -7.72 22.21
N PRO A 164 -27.48 -7.47 23.37
CA PRO A 164 -26.80 -6.98 24.56
C PRO A 164 -25.78 -7.96 25.17
N MET A 165 -25.56 -9.10 24.55
CA MET A 165 -24.66 -10.16 25.01
C MET A 165 -23.48 -10.48 24.08
N SER A 166 -23.39 -9.93 22.88
CA SER A 166 -22.23 -10.15 22.02
C SER A 166 -21.30 -8.93 22.09
N LEU A 167 -20.09 -9.14 22.58
CA LEU A 167 -19.03 -8.14 22.50
C LEU A 167 -18.58 -8.03 21.04
N GLU A 168 -19.19 -7.10 20.34
CA GLU A 168 -18.85 -6.79 18.94
C GLU A 168 -17.99 -5.54 18.90
N MET A 169 -16.89 -5.64 18.16
CA MET A 169 -16.04 -4.53 17.83
C MET A 169 -16.21 -4.19 16.35
N ASP A 170 -16.48 -2.94 16.02
CA ASP A 170 -16.67 -2.47 14.66
C ASP A 170 -15.40 -1.81 14.12
N LEU A 171 -14.76 -2.47 13.15
CA LEU A 171 -13.62 -1.95 12.39
C LEU A 171 -14.01 -1.52 10.97
N THR A 172 -15.29 -1.56 10.61
CA THR A 172 -15.77 -1.12 9.29
C THR A 172 -15.30 0.28 8.88
N PRO A 173 -15.20 1.29 9.79
CA PRO A 173 -14.72 2.62 9.42
C PRO A 173 -13.26 2.67 9.00
N PHE A 174 -12.45 1.67 9.37
CA PHE A 174 -11.03 1.58 9.05
C PHE A 174 -10.75 0.75 7.77
N VAL A 175 -11.79 0.14 7.21
CA VAL A 175 -11.67 -0.67 6.00
C VAL A 175 -11.89 0.17 4.75
N ASP A 176 -10.88 0.24 3.88
CA ASP A 176 -11.06 0.73 2.51
C ASP A 176 -11.87 -0.31 1.72
N ARG A 177 -13.13 0.02 1.42
CA ARG A 177 -14.08 -0.87 0.72
C ARG A 177 -13.93 -0.85 -0.79
N THR A 178 -13.21 0.12 -1.31
CA THR A 178 -12.99 0.31 -2.74
C THR A 178 -11.51 0.51 -3.07
N PRO A 179 -10.63 -0.44 -2.66
CA PRO A 179 -9.21 -0.31 -2.92
C PRO A 179 -8.96 -0.29 -4.43
N LEU A 180 -8.00 0.54 -4.84
CA LEU A 180 -7.63 0.63 -6.25
C LEU A 180 -7.15 -0.73 -6.75
N SER A 181 -7.68 -1.14 -7.89
CA SER A 181 -7.38 -2.43 -8.48
C SER A 181 -7.02 -2.31 -9.95
N ILE A 182 -6.21 -3.26 -10.43
CA ILE A 182 -5.79 -3.40 -11.82
C ILE A 182 -5.97 -4.85 -12.26
N CYS A 183 -6.22 -5.06 -13.54
CA CYS A 183 -6.29 -6.41 -14.11
C CYS A 183 -4.91 -7.07 -14.16
N ALA A 184 -4.81 -8.37 -13.84
CA ALA A 184 -3.55 -9.12 -13.89
C ALA A 184 -2.87 -9.09 -15.28
N LYS A 185 -3.66 -9.09 -16.34
CA LYS A 185 -3.16 -9.03 -17.73
C LYS A 185 -2.88 -7.62 -18.25
N ALA A 186 -3.10 -6.59 -17.44
CA ALA A 186 -2.81 -5.22 -17.85
C ALA A 186 -1.30 -5.02 -18.04
N PRO A 187 -0.89 -4.16 -19.01
CA PRO A 187 0.50 -3.75 -19.15
C PRO A 187 1.05 -3.16 -17.85
N LEU A 188 2.28 -3.52 -17.50
CA LEU A 188 2.94 -3.05 -16.29
C LEU A 188 3.10 -1.52 -16.25
N GLU A 189 3.10 -0.86 -17.42
CA GLU A 189 3.15 0.59 -17.56
C GLU A 189 2.03 1.28 -16.73
N TYR A 190 0.81 0.75 -16.79
CA TYR A 190 -0.30 1.31 -16.03
C TYR A 190 -0.10 1.21 -14.51
N ALA A 191 0.47 0.10 -14.03
CA ALA A 191 0.81 -0.03 -12.63
C ALA A 191 1.86 1.01 -12.21
N VAL A 192 2.93 1.20 -13.01
CA VAL A 192 3.95 2.24 -12.77
C VAL A 192 3.33 3.62 -12.73
N GLU A 193 2.45 3.95 -13.68
CA GLU A 193 1.75 5.24 -13.69
C GLU A 193 0.86 5.44 -12.46
N MET A 194 0.12 4.40 -12.04
CA MET A 194 -0.71 4.48 -10.83
C MET A 194 0.13 4.69 -9.57
N PHE A 195 1.22 3.96 -9.41
CA PHE A 195 2.12 4.13 -8.26
C PHE A 195 2.80 5.49 -8.23
N SER A 196 3.20 6.02 -9.38
CA SER A 196 3.90 7.30 -9.48
C SER A 196 2.97 8.50 -9.34
N LYS A 197 1.86 8.52 -10.10
CA LYS A 197 0.94 9.67 -10.15
C LYS A 197 0.02 9.77 -8.93
N LEU A 198 -0.40 8.62 -8.37
CA LEU A 198 -1.30 8.58 -7.23
C LEU A 198 -0.58 8.36 -5.88
N GLY A 199 0.74 8.13 -5.90
CA GLY A 199 1.52 7.92 -4.68
C GLY A 199 1.11 6.67 -3.89
N LEU A 200 0.64 5.63 -4.58
CA LEU A 200 0.13 4.41 -3.94
C LEU A 200 1.21 3.69 -3.15
N ARG A 201 0.82 3.04 -2.07
CA ARG A 201 1.65 2.08 -1.33
C ARG A 201 1.40 0.65 -1.78
N TYR A 202 0.16 0.34 -2.14
CA TYR A 202 -0.31 -0.96 -2.59
C TYR A 202 -1.28 -0.81 -3.75
N LEU A 203 -1.44 -1.87 -4.53
CA LEU A 203 -2.37 -1.96 -5.65
C LEU A 203 -2.91 -3.40 -5.71
N MET A 204 -4.23 -3.53 -5.72
CA MET A 204 -4.87 -4.84 -5.82
C MET A 204 -4.83 -5.34 -7.26
N VAL A 205 -4.58 -6.63 -7.42
CA VAL A 205 -4.62 -7.27 -8.73
C VAL A 205 -5.82 -8.21 -8.78
N THR A 206 -6.71 -7.95 -9.74
CA THR A 206 -7.93 -8.72 -9.90
C THR A 206 -7.99 -9.40 -11.26
N LYS A 207 -8.78 -10.45 -11.34
CA LYS A 207 -9.08 -11.12 -12.59
C LYS A 207 -10.16 -10.35 -13.34
N GLU A 208 -9.97 -10.18 -14.64
CA GLU A 208 -10.90 -9.49 -15.52
C GLU A 208 -12.31 -10.08 -15.45
N GLY A 209 -13.32 -9.22 -15.34
CA GLY A 209 -14.74 -9.55 -15.37
C GLY A 209 -15.31 -10.23 -14.12
N THR A 210 -14.47 -10.71 -13.20
CA THR A 210 -14.96 -11.47 -12.01
C THR A 210 -14.72 -10.74 -10.68
N GLY A 211 -13.83 -9.76 -10.64
CA GLY A 211 -13.41 -9.14 -9.38
C GLY A 211 -12.68 -10.10 -8.43
N GLN A 212 -12.31 -11.30 -8.91
CA GLN A 212 -11.54 -12.27 -8.14
C GLN A 212 -10.17 -11.70 -7.80
N LEU A 213 -9.79 -11.75 -6.53
CA LEU A 213 -8.45 -11.37 -6.10
C LEU A 213 -7.43 -12.35 -6.67
N VAL A 214 -6.41 -11.83 -7.36
CA VAL A 214 -5.28 -12.60 -7.89
C VAL A 214 -4.02 -12.31 -7.08
N GLY A 215 -3.84 -11.05 -6.66
CA GLY A 215 -2.67 -10.66 -5.89
C GLY A 215 -2.72 -9.24 -5.38
N VAL A 216 -1.65 -8.85 -4.69
CA VAL A 216 -1.41 -7.48 -4.22
C VAL A 216 0.01 -7.08 -4.57
N ILE A 217 0.17 -5.92 -5.14
CA ILE A 217 1.48 -5.35 -5.44
C ILE A 217 1.76 -4.25 -4.43
N ILE A 218 2.89 -4.32 -3.75
CA ILE A 218 3.40 -3.25 -2.90
C ILE A 218 4.48 -2.46 -3.65
N LYS A 219 4.59 -1.16 -3.38
CA LYS A 219 5.54 -0.27 -4.05
C LYS A 219 6.98 -0.80 -3.99
N LYS A 220 7.41 -1.32 -2.84
CA LYS A 220 8.75 -1.89 -2.64
C LYS A 220 9.05 -3.04 -3.62
N ARG A 221 8.05 -3.90 -3.88
CA ARG A 221 8.21 -5.01 -4.84
C ARG A 221 8.31 -4.53 -6.28
N LEU A 222 7.53 -3.50 -6.65
CA LEU A 222 7.64 -2.87 -7.98
C LEU A 222 9.03 -2.28 -8.19
N VAL A 223 9.53 -1.49 -7.22
CA VAL A 223 10.86 -0.88 -7.31
C VAL A 223 11.95 -1.94 -7.42
N GLY A 224 11.93 -2.98 -6.56
CA GLY A 224 12.90 -4.07 -6.65
C GLY A 224 12.87 -4.83 -7.98
N TYR A 225 11.69 -5.00 -8.56
CA TYR A 225 11.58 -5.60 -9.91
C TYR A 225 12.17 -4.71 -11.00
N LEU A 226 11.95 -3.40 -10.93
CA LEU A 226 12.52 -2.44 -11.89
C LEU A 226 14.05 -2.36 -11.78
N GLU A 227 14.59 -2.42 -10.57
CA GLU A 227 16.03 -2.50 -10.32
C GLU A 227 16.63 -3.77 -10.94
N HIS A 228 15.99 -4.91 -10.72
CA HIS A 228 16.38 -6.17 -11.34
C HIS A 228 16.39 -6.10 -12.87
N LEU A 229 15.34 -5.51 -13.47
CA LEU A 229 15.30 -5.32 -14.93
C LEU A 229 16.39 -4.38 -15.45
N ARG A 230 16.75 -3.35 -14.67
CA ARG A 230 17.82 -2.43 -15.02
C ARG A 230 19.18 -3.13 -15.04
N GLU A 231 19.48 -3.91 -13.99
CA GLU A 231 20.74 -4.63 -13.88
C GLU A 231 20.92 -5.71 -14.96
N HIS A 232 19.84 -6.37 -15.38
CA HIS A 232 19.89 -7.46 -16.37
C HIS A 232 19.59 -7.00 -17.80
N GLY A 233 19.08 -5.80 -17.98
CA GLY A 233 18.78 -5.22 -19.29
C GLY A 233 19.92 -4.43 -19.93
N GLU A 234 21.02 -4.21 -19.24
CA GLU A 234 22.25 -3.58 -19.76
C GLU A 234 23.23 -4.58 -20.40
N GLY A 235 22.85 -5.86 -20.45
CA GLY A 235 23.71 -6.97 -20.94
C GLY A 235 23.41 -7.51 -22.34
N ASP A 236 22.45 -6.89 -23.12
CA ASP A 236 22.14 -7.28 -24.49
C ASP A 236 22.37 -6.13 -25.48
#